data_31074331fb3d4d13cd5e288ef8e58d65
#
_entry.id   31074331fb3d4d13cd5e288ef8e58d65
#
_cell.length_a   1.000
_cell.length_b   1.000
_cell.length_c   1.000
_cell.angle_alpha   90.00
_cell.angle_beta   90.00
_cell.angle_gamma   90.00
#
_symmetry.space_group_name_H-M   'P 1'
#
loop_
_entity.id
_entity.type
_entity.pdbx_description
1 polymer ?
#
loop_
_entity_poly.entity_id
_entity_poly.type
_entity_poly.pdbx_seq_one_letter_code
_entity_poly.pdbx_strand_id
1 'polypeptide(L)'
;MSNWVAQLLRVELSGPGRWLESLLPLTACATTLLGLARRLPVQNVFMAGFLIGGLSVILTAVAALSSVPFGPLYYTDRLGEKLAGVVPWPMPLLWVILIINGRGVARLIMRPWRKTNYYGFWVIGFTCLLVVLFDLGLEPFAVKVNNYWLWLGRKSVLSWHTAPWVNFLGWFTASLGIMTFTMPWLISKNPVKQPMDYHPLVVWLLLNLLLMTGNALHGLAFPVALSLIGNGLTAIYAIRGARW
;
A
#
# COMPACT_ATOMS: atom_id res chain seq x y z
N MET A 1 14.23 -5.10 0.23
CA MET A 1 14.83 -3.98 1.01
C MET A 1 16.31 -4.19 1.28
N SER A 2 16.74 -5.41 1.57
CA SER A 2 18.11 -5.71 1.94
C SER A 2 19.16 -5.36 0.88
N ASN A 3 18.92 -5.67 -0.38
CA ASN A 3 19.97 -5.48 -1.40
C ASN A 3 20.38 -4.02 -1.61
N TRP A 4 19.45 -3.07 -1.63
CA TRP A 4 19.83 -1.68 -1.86
C TRP A 4 20.21 -0.94 -0.55
N VAL A 5 19.58 -1.28 0.61
CA VAL A 5 20.02 -0.76 1.90
C VAL A 5 21.40 -1.31 2.24
N ALA A 6 21.65 -2.60 1.98
CA ALA A 6 22.96 -3.21 2.13
C ALA A 6 24.01 -2.57 1.20
N GLN A 7 23.65 -2.29 -0.06
CA GLN A 7 24.52 -1.58 -0.99
C GLN A 7 24.82 -0.15 -0.50
N LEU A 8 23.83 0.55 0.06
CA LEU A 8 23.99 1.89 0.59
C LEU A 8 24.88 1.91 1.84
N LEU A 9 24.75 0.88 2.68
CA LEU A 9 25.54 0.72 3.89
C LEU A 9 26.87 -0.04 3.65
N ARG A 10 27.14 -0.48 2.42
CA ARG A 10 28.29 -1.35 2.02
C ARG A 10 28.42 -2.60 2.90
N VAL A 11 27.29 -3.15 3.35
CA VAL A 11 27.24 -4.36 4.15
C VAL A 11 26.83 -5.53 3.26
N GLU A 12 27.67 -6.55 3.14
CA GLU A 12 27.29 -7.80 2.50
C GLU A 12 26.36 -8.58 3.45
N LEU A 13 25.08 -8.60 3.13
CA LEU A 13 24.09 -9.38 3.85
C LEU A 13 24.11 -10.83 3.34
N SER A 14 25.02 -11.64 3.90
CA SER A 14 24.99 -13.09 3.73
C SER A 14 23.80 -13.67 4.52
N GLY A 15 23.05 -14.61 3.93
CA GLY A 15 22.00 -15.46 4.56
C GLY A 15 21.03 -14.85 5.60
N PRO A 16 21.50 -14.34 6.75
CA PRO A 16 20.63 -13.77 7.78
C PRO A 16 19.98 -12.43 7.42
N GLY A 17 20.45 -11.73 6.37
CA GLY A 17 19.88 -10.43 5.97
C GLY A 17 18.44 -10.47 5.48
N ARG A 18 17.90 -11.63 5.11
CA ARG A 18 16.50 -11.81 4.73
C ARG A 18 15.51 -11.49 5.87
N TRP A 19 15.93 -11.60 7.11
CA TRP A 19 15.11 -11.25 8.28
C TRP A 19 14.78 -9.75 8.32
N LEU A 20 15.70 -8.88 7.89
CA LEU A 20 15.48 -7.44 7.85
C LEU A 20 14.41 -7.04 6.82
N GLU A 21 14.31 -7.76 5.71
CA GLU A 21 13.24 -7.56 4.73
C GLU A 21 11.86 -7.86 5.30
N SER A 22 11.79 -8.88 6.15
CA SER A 22 10.55 -9.29 6.81
C SER A 22 10.13 -8.33 7.93
N LEU A 23 11.09 -7.68 8.60
CA LEU A 23 10.80 -6.76 9.70
C LEU A 23 10.04 -5.51 9.25
N LEU A 24 10.31 -5.00 8.05
CA LEU A 24 9.64 -3.78 7.58
C LEU A 24 8.12 -3.94 7.43
N PRO A 25 7.58 -4.93 6.69
CA PRO A 25 6.14 -5.09 6.59
C PRO A 25 5.50 -5.41 7.93
N LEU A 26 6.16 -6.17 8.81
CA LEU A 26 5.67 -6.45 10.16
C LEU A 26 5.59 -5.20 11.02
N THR A 27 6.67 -4.42 11.10
CA THR A 27 6.71 -3.19 11.90
C THR A 27 5.78 -2.12 11.34
N ALA A 28 5.72 -1.95 10.02
CA ALA A 28 4.79 -1.03 9.37
C ALA A 28 3.32 -1.43 9.60
N CYS A 29 3.01 -2.72 9.55
CA CYS A 29 1.67 -3.22 9.86
C CYS A 29 1.33 -3.02 11.34
N ALA A 30 2.24 -3.38 12.25
CA ALA A 30 2.04 -3.19 13.68
C ALA A 30 1.82 -1.72 14.04
N THR A 31 2.64 -0.80 13.54
CA THR A 31 2.47 0.65 13.78
C THR A 31 1.16 1.17 13.19
N THR A 32 0.75 0.68 12.03
CA THR A 32 -0.54 1.01 11.41
C THR A 32 -1.72 0.59 12.28
N LEU A 33 -1.72 -0.65 12.76
CA LEU A 33 -2.79 -1.16 13.63
C LEU A 33 -2.80 -0.48 15.00
N LEU A 34 -1.63 -0.24 15.60
CA LEU A 34 -1.50 0.51 16.86
C LEU A 34 -1.97 1.96 16.70
N GLY A 35 -1.65 2.60 15.58
CA GLY A 35 -2.18 3.93 15.25
C GLY A 35 -3.70 3.94 15.16
N LEU A 36 -4.29 2.95 14.52
CA LEU A 36 -5.74 2.81 14.40
C LEU A 36 -6.40 2.51 15.76
N ALA A 37 -5.76 1.73 16.63
CA ALA A 37 -6.25 1.37 17.96
C ALA A 37 -6.39 2.58 18.92
N ARG A 38 -5.71 3.69 18.63
CA ARG A 38 -5.91 4.94 19.36
C ARG A 38 -7.28 5.59 19.09
N ARG A 39 -7.99 5.13 18.05
CA ARG A 39 -9.20 5.78 17.53
C ARG A 39 -10.40 4.87 17.45
N LEU A 40 -10.19 3.58 17.42
CA LEU A 40 -11.22 2.57 17.31
C LEU A 40 -11.04 1.52 18.42
N PRO A 41 -12.14 0.89 18.85
CA PRO A 41 -12.05 -0.25 19.74
C PRO A 41 -11.13 -1.33 19.17
N VAL A 42 -10.35 -1.97 20.02
CA VAL A 42 -9.39 -3.01 19.63
C VAL A 42 -10.04 -4.12 18.80
N GLN A 43 -11.27 -4.50 19.16
CA GLN A 43 -12.05 -5.48 18.41
C GLN A 43 -12.27 -5.06 16.94
N ASN A 44 -12.60 -3.79 16.71
CA ASN A 44 -12.79 -3.24 15.36
C ASN A 44 -11.49 -3.23 14.58
N VAL A 45 -10.38 -2.88 15.25
CA VAL A 45 -9.03 -2.89 14.62
C VAL A 45 -8.64 -4.29 14.20
N PHE A 46 -8.84 -5.28 15.10
CA PHE A 46 -8.57 -6.68 14.80
C PHE A 46 -9.42 -7.18 13.63
N MET A 47 -10.73 -6.94 13.66
CA MET A 47 -11.62 -7.34 12.57
C MET A 47 -11.29 -6.66 11.24
N ALA A 48 -10.99 -5.36 11.26
CA ALA A 48 -10.57 -4.66 10.05
C ALA A 48 -9.27 -5.24 9.48
N GLY A 49 -8.25 -5.44 10.31
CA GLY A 49 -6.97 -6.05 9.89
C GLY A 49 -7.16 -7.46 9.34
N PHE A 50 -7.95 -8.30 10.02
CA PHE A 50 -8.26 -9.65 9.60
C PHE A 50 -9.02 -9.69 8.27
N LEU A 51 -10.04 -8.86 8.10
CA LEU A 51 -10.82 -8.81 6.86
C LEU A 51 -10.00 -8.27 5.69
N ILE A 52 -9.23 -7.19 5.89
CA ILE A 52 -8.36 -6.65 4.84
C ILE A 52 -7.34 -7.71 4.43
N GLY A 53 -6.64 -8.30 5.40
CA GLY A 53 -5.63 -9.34 5.15
C GLY A 53 -6.24 -10.57 4.48
N GLY A 54 -7.36 -11.10 4.98
CA GLY A 54 -8.03 -12.28 4.43
C GLY A 54 -8.55 -12.06 3.00
N LEU A 55 -9.24 -10.93 2.76
CA LEU A 55 -9.71 -10.59 1.40
C LEU A 55 -8.54 -10.40 0.44
N SER A 56 -7.44 -9.79 0.90
CA SER A 56 -6.25 -9.63 0.05
C SER A 56 -5.57 -10.95 -0.29
N VAL A 57 -5.54 -11.92 0.64
CA VAL A 57 -5.05 -13.28 0.34
C VAL A 57 -5.88 -13.92 -0.76
N ILE A 58 -7.21 -13.84 -0.66
CA ILE A 58 -8.12 -14.39 -1.67
C ILE A 58 -7.89 -13.71 -3.02
N LEU A 59 -7.87 -12.37 -3.05
CA LEU A 59 -7.67 -11.61 -4.29
C LEU A 59 -6.29 -11.89 -4.93
N THR A 60 -5.24 -11.98 -4.11
CA THR A 60 -3.89 -12.27 -4.59
C THR A 60 -3.80 -13.71 -5.11
N ALA A 61 -4.45 -14.68 -4.44
CA ALA A 61 -4.50 -16.06 -4.90
C ALA A 61 -5.25 -16.19 -6.22
N VAL A 62 -6.43 -15.57 -6.34
CA VAL A 62 -7.20 -15.52 -7.57
C VAL A 62 -6.36 -14.90 -8.69
N ALA A 63 -5.69 -13.79 -8.43
CA ALA A 63 -4.85 -13.13 -9.42
C ALA A 63 -3.67 -14.00 -9.89
N ALA A 64 -2.99 -14.67 -8.97
CA ALA A 64 -1.87 -15.55 -9.30
C ALA A 64 -2.30 -16.76 -10.15
N LEU A 65 -3.53 -17.26 -9.94
CA LEU A 65 -4.06 -18.45 -10.64
C LEU A 65 -4.79 -18.11 -11.94
N SER A 66 -5.45 -16.94 -12.01
CA SER A 66 -6.31 -16.57 -13.15
C SER A 66 -5.84 -15.33 -13.92
N SER A 67 -4.80 -14.64 -13.42
CA SER A 67 -4.35 -13.35 -13.97
C SER A 67 -5.37 -12.20 -13.81
N VAL A 68 -6.48 -12.40 -13.13
CA VAL A 68 -7.52 -11.38 -12.90
C VAL A 68 -7.51 -10.99 -11.42
N PRO A 69 -7.54 -9.70 -11.07
CA PRO A 69 -7.69 -8.51 -11.92
C PRO A 69 -6.39 -7.83 -12.36
N PHE A 70 -5.21 -8.26 -11.87
CA PHE A 70 -3.96 -7.52 -12.03
C PHE A 70 -3.24 -7.77 -13.36
N GLY A 71 -3.52 -8.88 -14.02
CA GLY A 71 -2.78 -9.37 -15.19
C GLY A 71 -1.86 -10.54 -14.84
N PRO A 72 -1.20 -11.16 -15.84
CA PRO A 72 -0.39 -12.35 -15.65
C PRO A 72 0.93 -12.00 -14.96
N LEU A 73 1.05 -12.32 -13.67
CA LEU A 73 2.24 -12.10 -12.86
C LEU A 73 2.69 -13.40 -12.17
N TYR A 74 3.98 -13.46 -11.86
CA TYR A 74 4.59 -14.54 -11.10
C TYR A 74 5.34 -13.96 -9.91
N TYR A 75 4.98 -14.35 -8.69
CA TYR A 75 5.70 -14.00 -7.47
C TYR A 75 6.97 -14.83 -7.33
N THR A 76 8.11 -14.16 -7.16
CA THR A 76 9.39 -14.83 -6.89
C THR A 76 9.53 -15.17 -5.40
N ASP A 77 10.51 -16.01 -5.07
CA ASP A 77 10.80 -16.35 -3.66
C ASP A 77 11.52 -15.22 -2.91
N ARG A 78 11.89 -14.13 -3.63
CA ARG A 78 12.48 -12.93 -3.01
C ARG A 78 11.49 -12.14 -2.15
N LEU A 79 10.19 -12.25 -2.41
CA LEU A 79 9.16 -11.61 -1.58
C LEU A 79 8.85 -12.40 -0.30
N GLY A 80 9.52 -13.52 -0.09
CA GLY A 80 9.36 -14.40 1.06
C GLY A 80 8.56 -15.67 0.72
N GLU A 81 8.36 -16.51 1.73
CA GLU A 81 7.61 -17.74 1.59
C GLU A 81 6.17 -17.52 1.15
N LYS A 82 5.62 -18.47 0.41
CA LYS A 82 4.27 -18.38 -0.15
C LYS A 82 3.28 -19.17 0.70
N LEU A 83 2.26 -18.52 1.19
CA LEU A 83 1.09 -19.15 1.83
C LEU A 83 0.43 -20.08 0.81
N ALA A 84 0.26 -21.34 1.17
CA ALA A 84 -0.24 -22.40 0.30
C ALA A 84 0.48 -22.46 -1.08
N GLY A 85 1.75 -22.08 -1.13
CA GLY A 85 2.54 -22.07 -2.38
C GLY A 85 2.21 -20.98 -3.38
N VAL A 86 1.26 -20.08 -3.08
CA VAL A 86 0.69 -19.13 -4.07
C VAL A 86 0.92 -17.68 -3.65
N VAL A 87 0.53 -17.29 -2.43
CA VAL A 87 0.51 -15.91 -1.98
C VAL A 87 1.72 -15.61 -1.08
N PRO A 88 2.62 -14.70 -1.45
CA PRO A 88 3.70 -14.29 -0.57
C PRO A 88 3.14 -13.71 0.75
N TRP A 89 3.66 -14.17 1.87
CA TRP A 89 3.15 -13.78 3.19
C TRP A 89 3.18 -12.27 3.51
N PRO A 90 4.09 -11.44 2.93
CA PRO A 90 4.05 -9.99 3.15
C PRO A 90 2.90 -9.27 2.43
N MET A 91 2.29 -9.89 1.40
CA MET A 91 1.23 -9.25 0.62
C MET A 91 0.01 -8.85 1.46
N PRO A 92 -0.58 -9.72 2.30
CA PRO A 92 -1.68 -9.31 3.16
C PRO A 92 -1.32 -8.17 4.13
N LEU A 93 -0.09 -8.12 4.63
CA LEU A 93 0.37 -7.03 5.47
C LEU A 93 0.45 -5.72 4.69
N LEU A 94 0.97 -5.77 3.46
CA LEU A 94 1.02 -4.61 2.58
C LEU A 94 -0.39 -4.04 2.33
N TRP A 95 -1.37 -4.89 2.05
CA TRP A 95 -2.75 -4.45 1.87
C TRP A 95 -3.33 -3.80 3.13
N VAL A 96 -3.09 -4.37 4.33
CA VAL A 96 -3.50 -3.75 5.60
C VAL A 96 -2.90 -2.36 5.75
N ILE A 97 -1.59 -2.23 5.49
CA ILE A 97 -0.87 -0.95 5.58
C ILE A 97 -1.47 0.07 4.60
N LEU A 98 -1.64 -0.31 3.33
CA LEU A 98 -2.09 0.61 2.29
C LEU A 98 -3.53 1.06 2.49
N ILE A 99 -4.45 0.15 2.80
CA ILE A 99 -5.86 0.47 2.98
C ILE A 99 -6.06 1.35 4.21
N ILE A 100 -5.47 1.01 5.35
CA ILE A 100 -5.69 1.76 6.60
C ILE A 100 -5.04 3.14 6.52
N ASN A 101 -3.78 3.22 6.10
CA ASN A 101 -3.09 4.52 6.02
C ASN A 101 -3.63 5.37 4.85
N GLY A 102 -3.88 4.78 3.68
CA GLY A 102 -4.49 5.47 2.54
C GLY A 102 -5.85 6.07 2.92
N ARG A 103 -6.70 5.31 3.65
CA ARG A 103 -7.96 5.84 4.18
C ARG A 103 -7.73 6.97 5.19
N GLY A 104 -6.74 6.83 6.07
CA GLY A 104 -6.38 7.89 7.01
C GLY A 104 -6.00 9.19 6.30
N VAL A 105 -5.15 9.09 5.29
CA VAL A 105 -4.72 10.22 4.44
C VAL A 105 -5.91 10.79 3.65
N ALA A 106 -6.75 9.95 3.04
CA ALA A 106 -7.95 10.38 2.32
C ALA A 106 -8.90 11.17 3.23
N ARG A 107 -9.06 10.76 4.50
CA ARG A 107 -9.86 11.49 5.50
C ARG A 107 -9.27 12.85 5.86
N LEU A 108 -7.95 12.99 5.90
CA LEU A 108 -7.30 14.28 6.11
C LEU A 108 -7.57 15.21 4.92
N ILE A 109 -7.35 14.73 3.69
CA ILE A 109 -7.59 15.48 2.46
C ILE A 109 -9.05 15.91 2.36
N MET A 110 -9.98 14.99 2.56
CA MET A 110 -11.42 15.21 2.37
C MET A 110 -12.11 15.90 3.56
N ARG A 111 -11.39 16.23 4.64
CA ARG A 111 -11.97 16.81 5.83
C ARG A 111 -12.76 18.11 5.62
N PRO A 112 -12.35 19.05 4.75
CA PRO A 112 -13.13 20.25 4.48
C PRO A 112 -14.55 19.93 3.98
N TRP A 113 -14.72 18.80 3.31
CA TRP A 113 -16.00 18.35 2.72
C TRP A 113 -16.76 17.35 3.59
N ARG A 114 -16.41 17.20 4.89
CA ARG A 114 -17.02 16.19 5.79
C ARG A 114 -18.53 16.32 5.98
N LYS A 115 -19.10 17.50 5.67
CA LYS A 115 -20.54 17.77 5.76
C LYS A 115 -21.29 17.54 4.44
N THR A 116 -20.60 17.20 3.36
CA THR A 116 -21.24 16.93 2.07
C THR A 116 -21.92 15.57 2.07
N ASN A 117 -22.96 15.45 1.25
CA ASN A 117 -23.59 14.17 1.01
C ASN A 117 -22.59 13.17 0.44
N TYR A 118 -22.73 11.90 0.83
CA TYR A 118 -21.89 10.81 0.33
C TYR A 118 -20.39 10.92 0.68
N TYR A 119 -20.04 11.69 1.71
CA TYR A 119 -18.65 11.86 2.16
C TYR A 119 -17.88 10.53 2.29
N GLY A 120 -18.54 9.47 2.81
CA GLY A 120 -17.93 8.14 2.94
C GLY A 120 -17.51 7.54 1.60
N PHE A 121 -18.30 7.69 0.56
CA PHE A 121 -17.96 7.21 -0.79
C PHE A 121 -16.78 7.98 -1.38
N TRP A 122 -16.71 9.29 -1.18
CA TRP A 122 -15.56 10.09 -1.58
C TRP A 122 -14.28 9.63 -0.87
N VAL A 123 -14.33 9.35 0.42
CA VAL A 123 -13.17 8.80 1.17
C VAL A 123 -12.75 7.45 0.60
N ILE A 124 -13.68 6.56 0.26
CA ILE A 124 -13.37 5.27 -0.38
C ILE A 124 -12.67 5.52 -1.73
N GLY A 125 -13.26 6.32 -2.61
CA GLY A 125 -12.70 6.61 -3.93
C GLY A 125 -11.29 7.21 -3.84
N PHE A 126 -11.07 8.21 -2.96
CA PHE A 126 -9.75 8.78 -2.74
C PHE A 126 -8.76 7.77 -2.16
N THR A 127 -9.21 6.86 -1.28
CA THR A 127 -8.35 5.77 -0.79
C THR A 127 -7.88 4.89 -1.94
N CYS A 128 -8.78 4.48 -2.83
CA CYS A 128 -8.43 3.66 -4.00
C CYS A 128 -7.44 4.39 -4.93
N LEU A 129 -7.64 5.67 -5.17
CA LEU A 129 -6.71 6.48 -5.97
C LEU A 129 -5.32 6.59 -5.32
N LEU A 130 -5.26 6.78 -4.00
CA LEU A 130 -4.00 6.81 -3.26
C LEU A 130 -3.28 5.46 -3.34
N VAL A 131 -4.00 4.34 -3.25
CA VAL A 131 -3.41 3.00 -3.39
C VAL A 131 -2.81 2.82 -4.79
N VAL A 132 -3.50 3.25 -5.84
CA VAL A 132 -2.95 3.25 -7.21
C VAL A 132 -1.73 4.16 -7.32
N LEU A 133 -1.77 5.35 -6.72
CA LEU A 133 -0.62 6.26 -6.70
C LEU A 133 0.60 5.62 -6.02
N PHE A 134 0.38 4.88 -4.94
CA PHE A 134 1.44 4.13 -4.28
C PHE A 134 2.00 3.04 -5.17
N ASP A 135 1.13 2.30 -5.87
CA ASP A 135 1.52 1.22 -6.76
C ASP A 135 2.34 1.70 -7.96
N LEU A 136 2.10 2.93 -8.46
CA LEU A 136 2.94 3.54 -9.51
C LEU A 136 4.42 3.66 -9.10
N GLY A 137 4.71 3.84 -7.81
CA GLY A 137 6.07 3.82 -7.27
C GLY A 137 6.54 2.42 -6.87
N LEU A 138 5.62 1.57 -6.40
CA LEU A 138 5.89 0.21 -5.96
C LEU A 138 6.26 -0.71 -7.13
N GLU A 139 5.56 -0.64 -8.25
CA GLU A 139 5.78 -1.51 -9.41
C GLU A 139 7.23 -1.51 -9.91
N PRO A 140 7.84 -0.34 -10.27
CA PRO A 140 9.22 -0.35 -10.72
C PRO A 140 10.20 -0.79 -9.62
N PHE A 141 9.92 -0.47 -8.35
CA PHE A 141 10.69 -0.93 -7.21
C PHE A 141 10.62 -2.46 -7.06
N ALA A 142 9.44 -3.01 -7.13
CA ALA A 142 9.22 -4.44 -6.95
C ALA A 142 9.82 -5.28 -8.08
N VAL A 143 9.68 -4.82 -9.33
CA VAL A 143 10.13 -5.59 -10.49
C VAL A 143 11.61 -5.36 -10.80
N LYS A 144 12.10 -4.11 -10.76
CA LYS A 144 13.46 -3.78 -11.23
C LYS A 144 14.50 -3.68 -10.12
N VAL A 145 14.07 -3.28 -8.90
CA VAL A 145 14.98 -3.13 -7.76
C VAL A 145 15.12 -4.45 -7.00
N ASN A 146 14.00 -5.05 -6.59
CA ASN A 146 14.01 -6.23 -5.73
C ASN A 146 13.62 -7.53 -6.41
N ASN A 147 13.07 -7.49 -7.63
CA ASN A 147 12.57 -8.66 -8.35
C ASN A 147 11.58 -9.50 -7.50
N TYR A 148 10.63 -8.84 -6.84
CA TYR A 148 9.62 -9.50 -6.02
C TYR A 148 8.60 -10.26 -6.85
N TRP A 149 8.28 -9.73 -8.05
CA TRP A 149 7.45 -10.41 -9.04
C TRP A 149 7.89 -10.06 -10.46
N LEU A 150 7.44 -10.88 -11.39
CA LEU A 150 7.72 -10.75 -12.81
C LEU A 150 6.41 -10.78 -13.58
N TRP A 151 6.29 -9.93 -14.60
CA TRP A 151 5.15 -9.94 -15.49
C TRP A 151 5.36 -10.98 -16.59
N LEU A 152 4.37 -11.88 -16.76
CA LEU A 152 4.37 -12.93 -17.78
C LEU A 152 3.65 -12.40 -19.01
N GLY A 153 4.18 -12.71 -20.21
CA GLY A 153 3.57 -12.35 -21.48
C GLY A 153 4.31 -11.29 -22.28
N ARG A 154 3.79 -11.00 -23.48
CA ARG A 154 4.35 -9.97 -24.38
C ARG A 154 4.14 -8.59 -23.75
N LYS A 155 5.16 -7.72 -23.89
CA LYS A 155 5.03 -6.32 -23.53
C LYS A 155 3.79 -5.73 -24.22
N SER A 156 2.83 -5.31 -23.44
CA SER A 156 1.67 -4.56 -23.94
C SER A 156 2.17 -3.20 -24.47
N VAL A 157 1.53 -2.70 -25.53
CA VAL A 157 1.77 -1.35 -26.05
C VAL A 157 1.54 -0.31 -24.94
N LEU A 158 0.60 -0.59 -24.05
CA LEU A 158 0.30 0.21 -22.86
C LEU A 158 0.82 -0.51 -21.62
N SER A 159 2.05 -0.19 -21.23
CA SER A 159 2.66 -0.71 -19.99
C SER A 159 3.42 0.38 -19.25
N TRP A 160 3.34 0.34 -17.92
CA TRP A 160 4.15 1.15 -17.02
C TRP A 160 5.40 0.34 -16.63
N HIS A 161 6.56 0.72 -17.14
CA HIS A 161 7.80 -0.05 -17.06
C HIS A 161 7.63 -1.46 -17.63
N THR A 162 7.08 -2.41 -16.86
CA THR A 162 6.77 -3.77 -17.29
C THR A 162 5.35 -4.18 -16.93
N ALA A 163 4.72 -3.44 -16.02
CA ALA A 163 3.37 -3.69 -15.56
C ALA A 163 2.34 -3.31 -16.63
N PRO A 164 1.40 -4.17 -16.98
CA PRO A 164 0.29 -3.80 -17.86
C PRO A 164 -0.64 -2.82 -17.15
N TRP A 165 -1.27 -1.88 -17.89
CA TRP A 165 -2.20 -0.92 -17.30
C TRP A 165 -3.37 -1.56 -16.54
N VAL A 166 -3.75 -2.78 -16.91
CA VAL A 166 -4.78 -3.53 -16.18
C VAL A 166 -4.41 -3.77 -14.72
N ASN A 167 -3.11 -3.81 -14.38
CA ASN A 167 -2.66 -3.91 -12.99
C ASN A 167 -3.22 -2.77 -12.12
N PHE A 168 -3.11 -1.53 -12.60
CA PHE A 168 -3.60 -0.36 -11.85
C PHE A 168 -5.11 -0.34 -11.68
N LEU A 169 -5.84 -0.81 -12.70
CA LEU A 169 -7.28 -1.04 -12.58
C LEU A 169 -7.57 -2.15 -11.56
N GLY A 170 -6.76 -3.19 -11.54
CA GLY A 170 -6.81 -4.26 -10.56
C GLY A 170 -6.61 -3.75 -9.13
N TRP A 171 -5.58 -2.93 -8.90
CA TRP A 171 -5.35 -2.29 -7.60
C TRP A 171 -6.51 -1.41 -7.16
N PHE A 172 -7.07 -0.62 -8.09
CA PHE A 172 -8.24 0.22 -7.81
C PHE A 172 -9.46 -0.61 -7.42
N THR A 173 -9.83 -1.61 -8.23
CA THR A 173 -11.03 -2.45 -8.00
C THR A 173 -10.88 -3.35 -6.78
N ALA A 174 -9.68 -3.90 -6.53
CA ALA A 174 -9.39 -4.66 -5.34
C ALA A 174 -9.50 -3.78 -4.08
N SER A 175 -8.92 -2.57 -4.10
CA SER A 175 -9.05 -1.61 -3.00
C SER A 175 -10.51 -1.25 -2.73
N LEU A 176 -11.28 -1.01 -3.79
CA LEU A 176 -12.71 -0.70 -3.70
C LEU A 176 -13.49 -1.84 -3.05
N GLY A 177 -13.26 -3.08 -3.48
CA GLY A 177 -13.86 -4.26 -2.88
C GLY A 177 -13.50 -4.40 -1.41
N ILE A 178 -12.20 -4.40 -1.08
CA ILE A 178 -11.72 -4.51 0.31
C ILE A 178 -12.34 -3.40 1.19
N MET A 179 -12.30 -2.14 0.73
CA MET A 179 -12.86 -1.01 1.47
C MET A 179 -14.36 -1.16 1.71
N THR A 180 -15.11 -1.61 0.72
CA THR A 180 -16.57 -1.79 0.84
C THR A 180 -16.92 -2.78 1.94
N PHE A 181 -16.23 -3.92 2.00
CA PHE A 181 -16.48 -4.95 3.01
C PHE A 181 -15.94 -4.58 4.40
N THR A 182 -14.88 -3.77 4.48
CA THR A 182 -14.24 -3.45 5.77
C THR A 182 -14.72 -2.15 6.40
N MET A 183 -15.44 -1.31 5.65
CA MET A 183 -15.91 0.00 6.09
C MET A 183 -16.69 -0.03 7.42
N PRO A 184 -17.60 -0.99 7.70
CA PRO A 184 -18.33 -1.04 8.96
C PRO A 184 -17.42 -1.10 10.20
N TRP A 185 -16.26 -1.74 10.08
CA TRP A 185 -15.28 -1.90 11.17
C TRP A 185 -14.33 -0.71 11.30
N LEU A 186 -14.23 0.10 10.25
CA LEU A 186 -13.39 1.29 10.21
C LEU A 186 -14.11 2.58 10.64
N ILE A 187 -15.40 2.51 11.00
CA ILE A 187 -16.21 3.64 11.46
C ILE A 187 -16.44 3.51 12.96
N SER A 188 -16.20 4.60 13.72
CA SER A 188 -16.60 4.67 15.11
C SER A 188 -18.10 4.92 15.21
N LYS A 189 -18.82 4.06 15.94
CA LYS A 189 -20.26 4.24 16.21
C LYS A 189 -20.52 5.43 17.15
N ASN A 190 -19.55 5.75 18.01
CA ASN A 190 -19.62 6.87 18.95
C ASN A 190 -18.44 7.82 18.67
N PRO A 191 -18.55 8.73 17.70
CA PRO A 191 -17.47 9.62 17.34
C PRO A 191 -17.20 10.64 18.45
N VAL A 192 -16.10 10.46 19.17
CA VAL A 192 -15.59 11.47 20.09
C VAL A 192 -14.73 12.46 19.32
N LYS A 193 -14.83 13.75 19.64
CA LYS A 193 -13.95 14.76 19.03
C LYS A 193 -12.51 14.49 19.47
N GLN A 194 -11.68 14.10 18.53
CA GLN A 194 -10.28 13.78 18.77
C GLN A 194 -9.37 14.75 18.01
N PRO A 195 -8.15 15.00 18.53
CA PRO A 195 -7.16 15.81 17.82
C PRO A 195 -6.81 15.18 16.46
N MET A 196 -6.20 15.98 15.59
CA MET A 196 -5.75 15.51 14.28
C MET A 196 -4.74 14.40 14.41
N ASP A 197 -4.90 13.41 13.54
CA ASP A 197 -4.00 12.27 13.46
C ASP A 197 -3.22 12.32 12.15
N TYR A 198 -1.98 12.68 12.27
CA TYR A 198 -1.03 12.65 11.16
C TYR A 198 -0.30 11.31 11.01
N HIS A 199 -0.51 10.38 11.96
CA HIS A 199 0.18 9.09 11.91
C HIS A 199 0.02 8.35 10.57
N PRO A 200 -1.19 8.25 9.96
CA PRO A 200 -1.34 7.62 8.66
C PRO A 200 -0.55 8.34 7.54
N LEU A 201 -0.49 9.68 7.59
CA LEU A 201 0.28 10.46 6.63
C LEU A 201 1.78 10.22 6.79
N VAL A 202 2.28 10.18 8.02
CA VAL A 202 3.69 9.91 8.29
C VAL A 202 4.10 8.53 7.79
N VAL A 203 3.32 7.48 8.12
CA VAL A 203 3.60 6.12 7.63
C VAL A 203 3.56 6.08 6.10
N TRP A 204 2.55 6.71 5.49
CA TRP A 204 2.42 6.80 4.04
C TRP A 204 3.64 7.44 3.37
N LEU A 205 4.08 8.59 3.87
CA LEU A 205 5.23 9.31 3.30
C LEU A 205 6.54 8.57 3.51
N LEU A 206 6.75 7.93 4.66
CA LEU A 206 7.95 7.14 4.93
C LEU A 206 8.06 5.93 3.98
N LEU A 207 6.96 5.22 3.74
CA LEU A 207 6.95 4.10 2.81
C LEU A 207 7.21 4.56 1.37
N ASN A 208 6.58 5.65 0.94
CA ASN A 208 6.84 6.21 -0.38
C ASN A 208 8.29 6.73 -0.53
N LEU A 209 8.85 7.36 0.50
CA LEU A 209 10.25 7.79 0.51
C LEU A 209 11.19 6.60 0.33
N LEU A 210 10.90 5.49 0.97
CA LEU A 210 11.65 4.25 0.81
C LEU A 210 11.61 3.74 -0.65
N LEU A 211 10.41 3.70 -1.26
CA LEU A 211 10.27 3.30 -2.67
C LEU A 211 11.02 4.26 -3.60
N MET A 212 10.87 5.58 -3.36
CA MET A 212 11.57 6.61 -4.14
C MET A 212 13.09 6.46 -4.06
N THR A 213 13.62 6.23 -2.86
CA THR A 213 15.07 6.05 -2.67
C THR A 213 15.57 4.82 -3.41
N GLY A 214 14.87 3.69 -3.30
CA GLY A 214 15.23 2.47 -4.05
C GLY A 214 15.17 2.67 -5.56
N ASN A 215 14.13 3.32 -6.06
CA ASN A 215 13.99 3.64 -7.50
C ASN A 215 15.09 4.61 -7.96
N ALA A 216 15.43 5.63 -7.16
CA ALA A 216 16.48 6.61 -7.50
C ALA A 216 17.85 5.96 -7.60
N LEU A 217 18.21 5.08 -6.67
CA LEU A 217 19.49 4.35 -6.68
C LEU A 217 19.65 3.42 -7.88
N HIS A 218 18.54 3.01 -8.49
CA HIS A 218 18.53 2.19 -9.71
C HIS A 218 18.28 3.01 -10.99
N GLY A 219 18.43 4.33 -10.93
CA GLY A 219 18.32 5.21 -12.11
C GLY A 219 16.90 5.36 -12.67
N LEU A 220 15.87 5.02 -11.89
CA LEU A 220 14.47 5.09 -12.32
C LEU A 220 13.89 6.49 -12.07
N ALA A 221 14.40 7.50 -12.78
CA ALA A 221 14.08 8.92 -12.55
C ALA A 221 12.59 9.25 -12.71
N PHE A 222 11.91 8.67 -13.71
CA PHE A 222 10.51 8.99 -13.98
C PHE A 222 9.55 8.53 -12.86
N PRO A 223 9.62 7.28 -12.35
CA PRO A 223 8.87 6.89 -11.13
C PRO A 223 9.17 7.76 -9.92
N VAL A 224 10.43 8.16 -9.73
CA VAL A 224 10.81 9.04 -8.62
C VAL A 224 10.15 10.41 -8.76
N ALA A 225 10.19 11.03 -9.93
CA ALA A 225 9.56 12.33 -10.18
C ALA A 225 8.04 12.27 -9.96
N LEU A 226 7.39 11.24 -10.50
CA LEU A 226 5.95 11.03 -10.33
C LEU A 226 5.57 10.83 -8.86
N SER A 227 6.32 9.99 -8.13
CA SER A 227 6.10 9.76 -6.70
C SER A 227 6.36 11.03 -5.89
N LEU A 228 7.37 11.81 -6.22
CA LEU A 228 7.67 13.08 -5.54
C LEU A 228 6.53 14.08 -5.68
N ILE A 229 6.03 14.27 -6.91
CA ILE A 229 4.90 15.17 -7.20
C ILE A 229 3.63 14.66 -6.49
N GLY A 230 3.29 13.39 -6.66
CA GLY A 230 2.09 12.79 -6.07
C GLY A 230 2.08 12.84 -4.55
N ASN A 231 3.19 12.50 -3.91
CA ASN A 231 3.31 12.56 -2.45
C ASN A 231 3.40 14.00 -1.93
N GLY A 232 4.03 14.90 -2.65
CA GLY A 232 4.05 16.33 -2.34
C GLY A 232 2.64 16.91 -2.33
N LEU A 233 1.85 16.66 -3.37
CA LEU A 233 0.44 17.07 -3.43
C LEU A 233 -0.38 16.42 -2.31
N THR A 234 -0.20 15.12 -2.09
CA THR A 234 -0.87 14.38 -1.01
C THR A 234 -0.60 15.02 0.35
N ALA A 235 0.67 15.33 0.65
CA ALA A 235 1.05 15.98 1.91
C ALA A 235 0.44 17.36 2.05
N ILE A 236 0.51 18.20 1.00
CA ILE A 236 -0.04 19.55 1.00
C ILE A 236 -1.55 19.53 1.28
N TYR A 237 -2.29 18.70 0.52
CA TYR A 237 -3.74 18.62 0.70
C TYR A 237 -4.16 17.98 2.01
N ALA A 238 -3.43 16.96 2.51
CA ALA A 238 -3.69 16.36 3.81
C ALA A 238 -3.45 17.34 4.96
N ILE A 239 -2.35 18.11 4.94
CA ILE A 239 -2.04 19.11 5.96
C ILE A 239 -3.02 20.28 5.89
N ARG A 240 -3.37 20.75 4.69
CA ARG A 240 -4.39 21.79 4.52
C ARG A 240 -5.76 21.32 5.01
N GLY A 241 -6.17 20.13 4.60
CA GLY A 241 -7.44 19.53 5.02
C GLY A 241 -7.52 19.33 6.53
N ALA A 242 -6.43 18.98 7.18
CA ALA A 242 -6.35 18.78 8.62
C ALA A 242 -6.64 20.05 9.44
N ARG A 243 -6.46 21.23 8.88
CA ARG A 243 -6.70 22.52 9.56
C ARG A 243 -8.18 22.89 9.67
N TRP A 244 -9.08 22.18 8.95
CA TRP A 244 -10.54 22.34 8.98
C TRP A 244 -11.17 21.36 9.98
#